data_7d2b21d4714f68b58a59f8d26befed1a
#
_entry.id   7d2b21d4714f68b58a59f8d26befed1a
#
_cell.length_a   1.000
_cell.length_b   1.000
_cell.length_c   1.000
_cell.angle_alpha   90.00
_cell.angle_beta   90.00
_cell.angle_gamma   90.00
#
_symmetry.space_group_name_H-M   'P 1'
#
loop_
_entity.id
_entity.type
_entity.pdbx_description
1 polymer ?
#
loop_
_entity_poly.entity_id
_entity_poly.type
_entity_poly.pdbx_seq_one_letter_code
_entity_poly.pdbx_strand_id
1 'polypeptide(L)'
;MRFNAFCDASFDRRTKLSGLAYHICGRVPSDVQEKSPVSMAGCLDGNHAEFVAVYWLLSEIVDYVGESAALCDVVIKTDSDHVERIWQGVVQERDVRKEELALLTACRQFCERFSSVNLEVVKGHVGWRQPEQTSCDK
;
A
#
# COMPACT_ATOMS: atom_id res chain seq x y z
N MET A 1 12.42 -14.01 -3.20
CA MET A 1 12.63 -12.57 -3.48
C MET A 1 11.81 -11.76 -2.49
N ARG A 2 12.36 -10.69 -2.00
CA ARG A 2 11.70 -9.89 -0.98
C ARG A 2 11.58 -8.43 -1.42
N PHE A 3 10.39 -7.85 -1.25
CA PHE A 3 10.14 -6.45 -1.51
C PHE A 3 9.72 -5.74 -0.23
N ASN A 4 10.32 -4.61 0.05
CA ASN A 4 9.83 -3.68 1.03
C ASN A 4 9.22 -2.52 0.25
N ALA A 5 7.96 -2.23 0.50
CA ALA A 5 7.24 -1.24 -0.28
C ALA A 5 6.54 -0.26 0.66
N PHE A 6 6.66 1.01 0.35
CA PHE A 6 6.03 2.09 1.11
C PHE A 6 4.93 2.68 0.27
N CYS A 7 3.82 3.00 0.89
CA CYS A 7 2.76 3.73 0.20
C CYS A 7 2.24 4.84 1.09
N ASP A 8 1.70 5.86 0.45
CA ASP A 8 1.21 7.04 1.14
C ASP A 8 0.10 7.65 0.33
N ALA A 9 -0.80 8.36 1.01
CA ALA A 9 -1.91 9.03 0.37
C ALA A 9 -2.20 10.33 1.09
N SER A 10 -2.74 11.28 0.34
CA SER A 10 -3.27 12.53 0.87
C SER A 10 -4.68 12.71 0.34
N PHE A 11 -5.49 13.47 1.06
CA PHE A 11 -6.86 13.75 0.64
C PHE A 11 -7.17 15.22 0.87
N ASP A 12 -7.63 15.90 -0.17
CA ASP A 12 -8.02 17.30 -0.08
C ASP A 12 -9.53 17.38 0.05
N ARG A 13 -10.00 17.82 1.20
CA ARG A 13 -11.43 17.92 1.49
C ARG A 13 -12.15 18.86 0.56
N ARG A 14 -11.46 19.89 0.07
CA ARG A 14 -12.06 20.92 -0.76
C ARG A 14 -12.30 20.42 -2.18
N THR A 15 -11.30 19.77 -2.75
CA THR A 15 -11.39 19.29 -4.14
C THR A 15 -11.89 17.86 -4.23
N LYS A 16 -11.87 17.12 -3.10
CA LYS A 16 -12.19 15.69 -3.06
C LYS A 16 -11.21 14.85 -3.88
N LEU A 17 -10.03 15.37 -4.13
CA LEU A 17 -8.98 14.64 -4.83
C LEU A 17 -7.98 14.07 -3.84
N SER A 18 -7.46 12.89 -4.18
CA SER A 18 -6.41 12.23 -3.41
C SER A 18 -5.14 12.18 -4.22
N GLY A 19 -4.01 12.26 -3.53
CA GLY A 19 -2.71 11.97 -4.12
C GLY A 19 -2.22 10.64 -3.59
N LEU A 20 -1.81 9.75 -4.47
CA LEU A 20 -1.29 8.44 -4.13
C LEU A 20 0.14 8.33 -4.58
N ALA A 21 0.99 7.74 -3.75
CA ALA A 21 2.39 7.53 -4.10
C ALA A 21 2.87 6.22 -3.51
N TYR A 22 3.88 5.62 -4.13
CA TYR A 22 4.53 4.45 -3.56
C TYR A 22 6.01 4.44 -3.92
N HIS A 23 6.76 3.66 -3.16
CA HIS A 23 8.17 3.41 -3.40
C HIS A 23 8.44 1.94 -3.07
N ILE A 24 8.98 1.22 -4.04
CA ILE A 24 9.30 -0.20 -3.88
C ILE A 24 10.81 -0.35 -3.80
N CYS A 25 11.28 -0.95 -2.72
CA CYS A 25 12.69 -1.28 -2.54
C CYS A 25 12.90 -2.74 -2.89
N GLY A 26 13.97 -3.00 -3.59
CA GLY A 26 14.28 -4.33 -4.09
C GLY A 26 14.89 -4.22 -5.46
N ARG A 27 15.04 -5.35 -6.13
CA ARG A 27 15.60 -5.35 -7.48
C ARG A 27 14.49 -5.16 -8.50
N VAL A 28 14.09 -3.91 -8.65
CA VAL A 28 13.04 -3.54 -9.61
C VAL A 28 13.58 -2.44 -10.53
N PRO A 29 13.11 -2.38 -11.77
CA PRO A 29 13.46 -1.28 -12.67
C PRO A 29 13.03 0.06 -12.10
N SER A 30 13.73 1.13 -12.44
CA SER A 30 13.46 2.46 -11.90
C SER A 30 12.05 2.96 -12.21
N ASP A 31 11.48 2.56 -13.34
CA ASP A 31 10.13 2.97 -13.71
C ASP A 31 9.05 2.27 -12.87
N VAL A 32 9.39 1.16 -12.22
CA VAL A 32 8.48 0.45 -11.32
C VAL A 32 8.74 0.83 -9.87
N GLN A 33 9.97 1.23 -9.55
CA GLN A 33 10.43 1.44 -8.18
C GLN A 33 9.65 2.52 -7.46
N GLU A 34 9.28 3.58 -8.15
CA GLU A 34 8.66 4.73 -7.51
C GLU A 34 7.64 5.37 -8.44
N LYS A 35 6.50 5.74 -7.88
CA LYS A 35 5.52 6.56 -8.58
C LYS A 35 5.36 7.86 -7.83
N SER A 36 5.46 8.96 -8.57
CA SER A 36 5.12 10.28 -8.07
C SER A 36 3.64 10.33 -7.73
N PRO A 37 3.22 11.24 -6.86
CA PRO A 37 1.81 11.31 -6.52
C PRO A 37 0.93 11.36 -7.76
N VAL A 38 -0.03 10.45 -7.80
CA VAL A 38 -1.02 10.36 -8.86
C VAL A 38 -2.32 10.89 -8.30
N SER A 39 -2.97 11.80 -9.02
CA SER A 39 -4.22 12.37 -8.59
C SER A 39 -5.37 11.39 -8.87
N MET A 40 -6.28 11.26 -7.91
CA MET A 40 -7.38 10.32 -8.02
C MET A 40 -8.63 10.91 -7.40
N ALA A 41 -9.76 10.75 -8.08
CA ALA A 41 -11.07 11.08 -7.55
C ALA A 41 -11.75 9.82 -6.99
N GLY A 42 -12.75 10.00 -6.15
CA GLY A 42 -13.58 8.89 -5.69
C GLY A 42 -13.26 8.35 -4.32
N CYS A 43 -12.16 8.80 -3.69
CA CYS A 43 -11.91 8.42 -2.32
C CYS A 43 -12.87 9.16 -1.38
N LEU A 44 -13.28 8.50 -0.30
CA LEU A 44 -14.26 9.04 0.64
C LEU A 44 -13.61 10.05 1.59
N ASP A 45 -12.40 9.77 2.03
CA ASP A 45 -11.64 10.61 2.95
C ASP A 45 -10.20 10.14 2.97
N GLY A 46 -9.40 10.69 3.90
CA GLY A 46 -7.98 10.33 4.02
C GLY A 46 -7.77 8.87 4.39
N ASN A 47 -8.58 8.33 5.28
CA ASN A 47 -8.45 6.93 5.68
C ASN A 47 -8.71 5.99 4.50
N HIS A 48 -9.73 6.28 3.73
CA HIS A 48 -10.05 5.49 2.54
C HIS A 48 -8.93 5.59 1.51
N ALA A 49 -8.40 6.81 1.30
CA ALA A 49 -7.32 7.02 0.36
C ALA A 49 -6.07 6.21 0.74
N GLU A 50 -5.75 6.13 2.03
CA GLU A 50 -4.62 5.32 2.48
C GLU A 50 -4.82 3.84 2.15
N PHE A 51 -6.04 3.35 2.29
CA PHE A 51 -6.33 1.96 1.94
C PHE A 51 -6.26 1.73 0.44
N VAL A 52 -6.76 2.69 -0.34
CA VAL A 52 -6.67 2.62 -1.80
C VAL A 52 -5.20 2.58 -2.23
N ALA A 53 -4.32 3.31 -1.54
CA ALA A 53 -2.89 3.29 -1.84
C ALA A 53 -2.30 1.90 -1.65
N VAL A 54 -2.70 1.18 -0.60
CA VAL A 54 -2.24 -0.19 -0.37
C VAL A 54 -2.70 -1.11 -1.50
N TYR A 55 -3.97 -1.00 -1.87
CA TYR A 55 -4.52 -1.80 -2.97
C TYR A 55 -3.77 -1.54 -4.27
N TRP A 56 -3.55 -0.27 -4.60
CA TRP A 56 -2.85 0.13 -5.80
C TRP A 56 -1.43 -0.42 -5.82
N LEU A 57 -0.71 -0.28 -4.70
CA LEU A 57 0.65 -0.81 -4.59
C LEU A 57 0.69 -2.31 -4.86
N LEU A 58 -0.21 -3.06 -4.24
CA LEU A 58 -0.24 -4.52 -4.45
C LEU A 58 -0.54 -4.86 -5.90
N SER A 59 -1.47 -4.15 -6.54
CA SER A 59 -1.78 -4.41 -7.93
C SER A 59 -0.58 -4.15 -8.83
N GLU A 60 0.20 -3.12 -8.53
CA GLU A 60 1.40 -2.79 -9.32
C GLU A 60 2.48 -3.85 -9.15
N ILE A 61 2.65 -4.35 -7.93
CA ILE A 61 3.63 -5.42 -7.69
C ILE A 61 3.21 -6.70 -8.41
N VAL A 62 1.92 -7.06 -8.34
CA VAL A 62 1.42 -8.24 -9.04
C VAL A 62 1.66 -8.12 -10.55
N ASP A 63 1.38 -6.95 -11.12
CA ASP A 63 1.61 -6.73 -12.55
C ASP A 63 3.07 -6.90 -12.92
N TYR A 64 3.96 -6.43 -12.05
CA TYR A 64 5.38 -6.51 -12.32
C TYR A 64 5.92 -7.94 -12.21
N VAL A 65 5.58 -8.65 -11.13
CA VAL A 65 6.17 -9.98 -10.86
C VAL A 65 5.44 -11.11 -11.59
N GLY A 66 4.18 -10.91 -11.94
CA GLY A 66 3.40 -11.92 -12.66
C GLY A 66 3.38 -13.25 -11.92
N GLU A 67 3.71 -14.30 -12.64
CA GLU A 67 3.69 -15.66 -12.07
C GLU A 67 4.74 -15.88 -11.00
N SER A 68 5.77 -15.03 -10.95
CA SER A 68 6.82 -15.12 -9.93
C SER A 68 6.34 -14.70 -8.56
N ALA A 69 5.12 -14.19 -8.45
CA ALA A 69 4.58 -13.74 -7.16
C ALA A 69 4.67 -14.81 -6.07
N ALA A 70 4.49 -16.07 -6.43
CA ALA A 70 4.56 -17.18 -5.47
C ALA A 70 5.93 -17.30 -4.80
N LEU A 71 6.97 -16.69 -5.37
CA LEU A 71 8.33 -16.71 -4.83
C LEU A 71 8.66 -15.42 -4.09
N CYS A 72 7.71 -14.53 -3.92
CA CYS A 72 7.97 -13.20 -3.37
C CYS A 72 7.35 -13.03 -2.00
N ASP A 73 8.12 -12.43 -1.11
CA ASP A 73 7.66 -11.95 0.18
C ASP A 73 7.55 -10.43 0.09
N VAL A 74 6.41 -9.89 0.50
CA VAL A 74 6.16 -8.45 0.42
C VAL A 74 5.90 -7.90 1.82
N VAL A 75 6.58 -6.82 2.15
CA VAL A 75 6.31 -6.06 3.36
C VAL A 75 5.83 -4.69 2.91
N ILE A 76 4.58 -4.37 3.25
CA ILE A 76 3.97 -3.09 2.93
C ILE A 76 4.09 -2.19 4.15
N LYS A 77 4.58 -0.98 3.94
CA LYS A 77 4.72 -0.01 5.02
C LYS A 77 3.82 1.18 4.73
N THR A 78 2.99 1.50 5.71
CA THR A 78 2.04 2.60 5.64
C THR A 78 2.12 3.38 6.95
N ASP A 79 1.71 4.65 6.95
CA ASP A 79 1.63 5.40 8.19
C ASP A 79 0.22 5.37 8.79
N SER A 80 -0.68 4.59 8.23
CA SER A 80 -2.08 4.57 8.62
C SER A 80 -2.38 3.47 9.64
N ASP A 81 -2.63 3.87 10.88
CA ASP A 81 -3.14 2.94 11.90
C ASP A 81 -4.50 2.38 11.52
N HIS A 82 -5.33 3.20 10.86
CA HIS A 82 -6.66 2.79 10.43
C HIS A 82 -6.60 1.58 9.49
N VAL A 83 -5.72 1.65 8.49
CA VAL A 83 -5.54 0.55 7.54
C VAL A 83 -5.02 -0.69 8.26
N GLU A 84 -4.05 -0.52 9.14
CA GLU A 84 -3.48 -1.65 9.86
C GLU A 84 -4.55 -2.38 10.69
N ARG A 85 -5.40 -1.63 11.39
CA ARG A 85 -6.42 -2.24 12.25
C ARG A 85 -7.41 -3.07 11.45
N ILE A 86 -7.81 -2.57 10.29
CA ILE A 86 -8.70 -3.33 9.41
C ILE A 86 -7.96 -4.55 8.85
N TRP A 87 -6.72 -4.37 8.44
CA TRP A 87 -5.89 -5.45 7.90
C TRP A 87 -5.71 -6.58 8.89
N GLN A 88 -5.46 -6.24 10.16
CA GLN A 88 -5.25 -7.22 11.21
C GLN A 88 -6.55 -7.86 11.72
N GLY A 89 -7.68 -7.34 11.31
CA GLY A 89 -8.96 -7.90 11.74
C GLY A 89 -9.36 -7.54 13.16
N VAL A 90 -8.78 -6.48 13.74
CA VAL A 90 -9.14 -6.06 15.10
C VAL A 90 -10.39 -5.18 15.13
N VAL A 91 -10.86 -4.74 13.97
CA VAL A 91 -12.12 -4.00 13.83
C VAL A 91 -13.19 -4.97 13.37
N GLN A 92 -14.35 -4.94 14.02
CA GLN A 92 -15.45 -5.82 13.61
C GLN A 92 -15.94 -5.41 12.22
N GLU A 93 -16.31 -6.40 11.42
CA GLU A 93 -16.71 -6.18 10.04
C GLU A 93 -17.83 -5.16 9.91
N ARG A 94 -18.79 -5.20 10.85
CA ARG A 94 -19.91 -4.26 10.86
C ARG A 94 -19.49 -2.81 11.07
N ASP A 95 -18.29 -2.59 11.61
CA ASP A 95 -17.78 -1.25 11.88
C ASP A 95 -16.86 -0.76 10.76
N VAL A 96 -16.67 -1.55 9.72
CA VAL A 96 -15.86 -1.19 8.57
C VAL A 96 -16.78 -0.80 7.42
N ARG A 97 -16.47 0.31 6.75
CA ARG A 97 -17.28 0.73 5.62
C ARG A 97 -17.22 -0.33 4.51
N LYS A 98 -18.33 -0.47 3.79
CA LYS A 98 -18.41 -1.49 2.73
C LYS A 98 -17.34 -1.28 1.65
N GLU A 99 -17.00 -0.02 1.37
CA GLU A 99 -15.97 0.30 0.39
C GLU A 99 -14.61 -0.22 0.83
N GLU A 100 -14.33 -0.13 2.14
CA GLU A 100 -13.07 -0.63 2.67
C GLU A 100 -13.07 -2.15 2.82
N LEU A 101 -14.22 -2.74 3.09
CA LEU A 101 -14.32 -4.21 3.06
C LEU A 101 -14.05 -4.76 1.67
N ALA A 102 -14.55 -4.08 0.64
CA ALA A 102 -14.29 -4.48 -0.73
C ALA A 102 -12.80 -4.38 -1.06
N LEU A 103 -12.14 -3.32 -0.59
CA LEU A 103 -10.69 -3.18 -0.77
C LEU A 103 -9.93 -4.28 -0.05
N LEU A 104 -10.33 -4.60 1.18
CA LEU A 104 -9.68 -5.66 1.94
C LEU A 104 -9.79 -6.99 1.24
N THR A 105 -10.99 -7.31 0.72
CA THR A 105 -11.20 -8.54 -0.04
C THR A 105 -10.30 -8.59 -1.26
N ALA A 106 -10.22 -7.50 -2.01
CA ALA A 106 -9.37 -7.44 -3.19
C ALA A 106 -7.89 -7.59 -2.83
N CYS A 107 -7.46 -6.92 -1.74
CA CYS A 107 -6.09 -7.05 -1.28
C CYS A 107 -5.75 -8.47 -0.87
N ARG A 108 -6.66 -9.16 -0.19
CA ARG A 108 -6.44 -10.54 0.23
C ARG A 108 -6.31 -11.47 -0.97
N GLN A 109 -7.04 -11.20 -2.05
CA GLN A 109 -6.91 -11.97 -3.28
C GLN A 109 -5.51 -11.80 -3.88
N PHE A 110 -4.97 -10.58 -3.85
CA PHE A 110 -3.58 -10.37 -4.27
C PHE A 110 -2.62 -11.10 -3.33
N CYS A 111 -2.87 -11.05 -2.02
CA CYS A 111 -1.98 -11.69 -1.05
C CYS A 111 -1.86 -13.19 -1.27
N GLU A 112 -2.91 -13.83 -1.76
CA GLU A 112 -2.89 -15.27 -2.03
C GLU A 112 -1.90 -15.65 -3.12
N ARG A 113 -1.50 -14.70 -3.96
CA ARG A 113 -0.54 -14.95 -5.03
C ARG A 113 0.89 -14.96 -4.54
N PHE A 114 1.17 -14.29 -3.41
CA PHE A 114 2.52 -14.15 -2.89
C PHE A 114 2.85 -15.24 -1.88
N SER A 115 4.13 -15.46 -1.65
CA SER A 115 4.57 -16.35 -0.59
C SER A 115 4.14 -15.80 0.77
N SER A 116 4.32 -14.50 0.98
CA SER A 116 3.81 -13.84 2.18
C SER A 116 3.61 -12.35 1.90
N VAL A 117 2.66 -11.75 2.62
CA VAL A 117 2.45 -10.30 2.60
C VAL A 117 2.21 -9.86 4.04
N ASN A 118 3.01 -8.93 4.51
CA ASN A 118 2.87 -8.34 5.83
C ASN A 118 2.69 -6.84 5.70
N LEU A 119 1.86 -6.27 6.56
CA LEU A 119 1.64 -4.83 6.59
C LEU A 119 2.11 -4.28 7.93
N GLU A 120 2.94 -3.25 7.88
CA GLU A 120 3.52 -2.61 9.05
C GLU A 120 3.24 -1.11 9.03
N VAL A 121 3.02 -0.54 10.20
CA VAL A 121 2.85 0.91 10.33
C VAL A 121 4.22 1.55 10.57
N VAL A 122 4.50 2.59 9.79
CA VAL A 122 5.73 3.39 9.91
C VAL A 122 5.31 4.82 10.17
N LYS A 123 5.69 5.35 11.32
CA LYS A 123 5.25 6.69 11.72
C LYS A 123 6.01 7.78 10.98
N GLY A 124 5.30 8.84 10.62
CA GLY A 124 5.90 10.10 10.21
C GLY A 124 6.46 10.17 8.82
N HIS A 125 6.16 9.23 7.94
CA HIS A 125 6.65 9.20 6.55
C HIS A 125 8.18 9.22 6.44
N VAL A 126 8.90 8.98 7.52
CA VAL A 126 10.33 9.24 7.55
C VAL A 126 11.09 8.27 6.67
N GLY A 127 10.61 7.05 6.55
CA GLY A 127 11.40 5.97 5.98
C GLY A 127 11.65 6.08 4.48
N TRP A 128 10.75 6.67 3.71
CA TRP A 128 10.85 6.57 2.26
C TRP A 128 11.04 7.91 1.55
N ARG A 129 10.91 9.02 2.25
CA ARG A 129 11.05 10.33 1.63
C ARG A 129 12.49 10.78 1.52
N GLN A 130 13.38 10.20 2.31
CA GLN A 130 14.80 10.56 2.34
C GLN A 130 15.60 9.43 1.68
N PRO A 131 16.47 9.75 0.72
CA PRO A 131 17.20 8.70 -0.02
C PRO A 131 17.98 7.75 0.88
N GLU A 132 18.60 8.27 1.92
CA GLU A 132 19.36 7.44 2.85
C GLU A 132 18.47 6.56 3.72
N GLN A 133 17.19 6.92 3.80
CA GLN A 133 16.22 6.14 4.55
C GLN A 133 15.61 5.04 3.70
N THR A 134 15.79 5.11 2.41
CA THR A 134 15.27 4.10 1.51
C THR A 134 16.13 2.85 1.49
N SER A 135 17.01 2.72 2.43
CA SER A 135 17.77 1.49 2.60
C SER A 135 16.84 0.38 3.09
N CYS A 136 15.88 0.07 2.24
CA CYS A 136 14.91 -0.99 2.49
C CYS A 136 15.55 -2.37 2.43
N ASP A 137 16.77 -2.40 2.05
CA ASP A 137 17.59 -3.59 1.97
C ASP A 137 18.05 -4.11 3.33
N LYS A 138 17.76 -3.38 4.37
CA LYS A 138 18.17 -3.78 5.73
C LYS A 138 17.26 -4.80 6.38
#